data_b2995dd177f32517af5355176851c548
#
_entry.id   b2995dd177f32517af5355176851c548
#
_cell.length_a   1.000
_cell.length_b   1.000
_cell.length_c   1.000
_cell.angle_alpha   90.00
_cell.angle_beta   90.00
_cell.angle_gamma   90.00
#
_symmetry.space_group_name_H-M   'P 1'
#
loop_
_entity.id
_entity.type
_entity.pdbx_description
1 polymer ?
#
loop_
_entity_poly.entity_id
_entity_poly.type
_entity_poly.pdbx_seq_one_letter_code
_entity_poly.pdbx_strand_id
1 'polypeptide(L)'
;MSNRIKLVVAPLALALVAFLPGCKQSQPAPQATTQPAQAPVPQIGGEPVVKITRPATSNGQGMEFLSATVFPGRGMNVFQITANVPGKGEIPILASPTIEDAAAALNGGPADQNGNASFSFGGAFLVPYPNRIVGPLSPDGKSVITKWHGKTITLPANWHSSADPTKDKHAMHGLILADQSQDVATQNIPDGQSVTGVIHAGDFGGHWLSQTDLSFVIAITGPAVDCTIVAKNVGKDPEPMAIGWHPYFAVPSGDRKQALLHVPATKVAEINNYQDVFPTGDLMPVKGTKYDFTAPRGNALDDIFLDDNWSTLQRTDGAVDVTLADPASNYGVHILGLSPEIRTVQVYAPPTKQFTAIEEQFNFGDPFGKEWGSTNTGMVTLDPGKSVEWHVRLTLFQPGK
;
A
#
# COMPACT_ATOMS: atom_id res chain seq x y z
N MET A 1 -16.15 -76.89 -7.85
CA MET A 1 -17.44 -77.28 -7.21
C MET A 1 -18.49 -76.29 -7.64
N SER A 2 -19.42 -76.80 -8.42
CA SER A 2 -20.53 -76.07 -9.05
C SER A 2 -21.62 -75.74 -8.02
N ASN A 3 -22.19 -74.54 -8.10
CA ASN A 3 -23.51 -74.35 -7.55
C ASN A 3 -24.33 -73.39 -8.47
N ARG A 4 -25.42 -73.93 -8.88
CA ARG A 4 -26.37 -73.54 -9.92
C ARG A 4 -27.34 -72.47 -9.39
N ILE A 5 -27.60 -71.48 -10.25
CA ILE A 5 -28.64 -70.45 -10.12
C ILE A 5 -30.03 -71.13 -10.42
N LYS A 6 -31.00 -70.96 -9.56
CA LYS A 6 -32.41 -71.29 -9.83
C LYS A 6 -33.20 -70.06 -10.20
N LEU A 7 -33.72 -70.09 -11.40
CA LEU A 7 -34.68 -69.13 -11.95
C LEU A 7 -36.06 -69.41 -11.41
N VAL A 8 -36.76 -68.40 -10.86
CA VAL A 8 -38.18 -68.51 -10.48
C VAL A 8 -38.94 -67.54 -11.36
N VAL A 9 -39.86 -68.13 -12.19
CA VAL A 9 -40.79 -67.42 -13.04
C VAL A 9 -42.14 -67.31 -12.29
N ALA A 10 -42.66 -66.10 -12.17
CA ALA A 10 -44.05 -65.88 -11.68
C ALA A 10 -44.87 -65.13 -12.73
N PRO A 11 -46.15 -65.39 -12.82
CA PRO A 11 -47.01 -65.11 -14.01
C PRO A 11 -47.53 -63.67 -14.00
N LEU A 12 -47.75 -63.20 -15.24
CA LEU A 12 -48.30 -61.92 -15.64
C LEU A 12 -49.85 -61.94 -15.42
N ALA A 13 -50.37 -61.06 -14.59
CA ALA A 13 -51.80 -60.77 -14.52
C ALA A 13 -52.11 -59.48 -15.27
N LEU A 14 -52.90 -59.58 -16.30
CA LEU A 14 -53.43 -58.52 -17.18
C LEU A 14 -54.60 -57.82 -16.47
N ALA A 15 -54.45 -56.57 -16.04
CA ALA A 15 -55.54 -55.76 -15.55
C ALA A 15 -55.89 -54.68 -16.60
N LEU A 16 -57.05 -54.74 -17.13
CA LEU A 16 -57.61 -53.74 -18.04
C LEU A 16 -58.06 -52.51 -17.22
N VAL A 17 -57.47 -51.35 -17.45
CA VAL A 17 -57.89 -50.08 -16.82
C VAL A 17 -58.48 -49.18 -17.91
N ALA A 18 -59.76 -48.84 -17.74
CA ALA A 18 -60.55 -47.97 -18.63
C ALA A 18 -60.04 -46.52 -18.54
N PHE A 19 -59.77 -45.91 -19.68
CA PHE A 19 -59.41 -44.48 -19.79
C PHE A 19 -60.66 -43.60 -19.64
N LEU A 20 -60.65 -42.73 -18.60
CA LEU A 20 -61.50 -41.55 -18.55
C LEU A 20 -60.67 -40.32 -18.96
N PRO A 21 -61.16 -39.36 -19.75
CA PRO A 21 -60.45 -38.19 -20.13
C PRO A 21 -60.35 -37.17 -18.96
N GLY A 22 -59.21 -37.15 -18.25
CA GLY A 22 -58.96 -36.18 -17.23
C GLY A 22 -58.39 -34.90 -17.84
N CYS A 23 -58.95 -33.76 -17.47
CA CYS A 23 -58.48 -32.42 -17.81
C CYS A 23 -56.98 -32.23 -17.38
N LYS A 24 -56.13 -31.89 -18.35
CA LYS A 24 -54.77 -31.48 -18.09
C LYS A 24 -54.82 -30.13 -17.37
N GLN A 25 -54.57 -30.10 -16.06
CA GLN A 25 -54.12 -28.90 -15.37
C GLN A 25 -52.69 -28.62 -15.81
N SER A 26 -52.47 -27.51 -16.50
CA SER A 26 -51.17 -26.98 -16.82
C SER A 26 -50.47 -26.54 -15.51
N GLN A 27 -49.42 -27.22 -15.11
CA GLN A 27 -48.53 -26.73 -14.06
C GLN A 27 -47.90 -25.40 -14.53
N PRO A 28 -47.89 -24.35 -13.68
CA PRO A 28 -47.16 -23.12 -14.00
C PRO A 28 -45.67 -23.46 -14.15
N ALA A 29 -45.07 -22.93 -15.22
CA ALA A 29 -43.62 -23.02 -15.43
C ALA A 29 -42.86 -22.42 -14.21
N PRO A 30 -41.71 -23.01 -13.81
CA PRO A 30 -40.90 -22.42 -12.75
C PRO A 30 -40.57 -20.99 -13.12
N GLN A 31 -40.96 -20.03 -12.28
CA GLN A 31 -40.50 -18.66 -12.40
C GLN A 31 -38.98 -18.67 -12.22
N ALA A 32 -38.24 -18.29 -13.27
CA ALA A 32 -36.84 -18.01 -13.16
C ALA A 32 -36.66 -16.89 -12.13
N THR A 33 -36.10 -17.22 -10.97
CA THR A 33 -35.63 -16.23 -9.99
C THR A 33 -34.50 -15.47 -10.68
N THR A 34 -34.82 -14.30 -11.19
CA THR A 34 -33.80 -13.34 -11.62
C THR A 34 -32.98 -12.96 -10.37
N GLN A 35 -31.79 -13.51 -10.27
CA GLN A 35 -30.81 -13.06 -9.31
C GLN A 35 -30.61 -11.55 -9.53
N PRO A 36 -30.65 -10.70 -8.50
CA PRO A 36 -30.41 -9.27 -8.68
C PRO A 36 -29.07 -9.09 -9.40
N ALA A 37 -29.07 -8.29 -10.45
CA ALA A 37 -27.81 -7.95 -11.15
C ALA A 37 -26.84 -7.37 -10.12
N GLN A 38 -25.70 -8.01 -9.98
CA GLN A 38 -24.65 -7.54 -9.09
C GLN A 38 -24.22 -6.15 -9.57
N ALA A 39 -24.18 -5.17 -8.66
CA ALA A 39 -23.74 -3.83 -9.02
C ALA A 39 -22.34 -3.89 -9.68
N PRO A 40 -22.09 -3.10 -10.73
CA PRO A 40 -20.81 -3.12 -11.40
C PRO A 40 -19.68 -2.77 -10.40
N VAL A 41 -18.58 -3.53 -10.46
CA VAL A 41 -17.40 -3.25 -9.64
C VAL A 41 -16.85 -1.89 -10.04
N PRO A 42 -16.61 -0.97 -9.09
CA PRO A 42 -16.00 0.33 -9.39
C PRO A 42 -14.67 0.17 -10.12
N GLN A 43 -14.37 1.08 -11.06
CA GLN A 43 -13.10 1.12 -11.77
C GLN A 43 -12.35 2.41 -11.40
N ILE A 44 -11.06 2.29 -11.12
CA ILE A 44 -10.18 3.43 -10.83
C ILE A 44 -8.87 3.22 -11.60
N GLY A 45 -8.47 4.24 -12.37
CA GLY A 45 -7.32 4.13 -13.25
C GLY A 45 -7.51 3.14 -14.41
N GLY A 46 -8.78 2.86 -14.80
CA GLY A 46 -9.10 1.94 -15.89
C GLY A 46 -9.18 0.46 -15.48
N GLU A 47 -8.90 0.12 -14.22
CA GLU A 47 -8.93 -1.25 -13.70
C GLU A 47 -9.98 -1.42 -12.60
N PRO A 48 -10.60 -2.61 -12.49
CA PRO A 48 -11.52 -2.92 -11.40
C PRO A 48 -10.83 -2.77 -10.02
N VAL A 49 -11.56 -2.20 -9.07
CA VAL A 49 -11.14 -2.19 -7.67
C VAL A 49 -11.18 -3.63 -7.14
N VAL A 50 -10.10 -4.06 -6.51
CA VAL A 50 -9.99 -5.39 -5.89
C VAL A 50 -10.16 -5.26 -4.39
N LYS A 51 -11.07 -6.04 -3.80
CA LYS A 51 -11.20 -6.20 -2.35
C LYS A 51 -10.91 -7.65 -1.97
N ILE A 52 -9.85 -7.85 -1.20
CA ILE A 52 -9.57 -9.14 -0.55
C ILE A 52 -10.12 -9.11 0.87
N THR A 53 -10.70 -10.22 1.31
CA THR A 53 -11.43 -10.31 2.57
C THR A 53 -11.16 -11.63 3.27
N ARG A 54 -11.48 -11.66 4.55
CA ARG A 54 -11.57 -12.89 5.33
C ARG A 54 -12.77 -12.83 6.28
N PRO A 55 -13.39 -13.96 6.63
CA PRO A 55 -14.41 -13.96 7.66
C PRO A 55 -13.76 -13.67 9.03
N ALA A 56 -14.45 -12.87 9.85
CA ALA A 56 -14.04 -12.66 11.24
C ALA A 56 -14.15 -14.00 12.00
N THR A 57 -13.12 -14.33 12.79
CA THR A 57 -13.05 -15.58 13.54
C THR A 57 -13.14 -15.38 15.06
N SER A 58 -12.83 -14.19 15.54
CA SER A 58 -12.79 -13.84 16.96
C SER A 58 -14.15 -13.56 17.59
N ASN A 59 -15.25 -13.65 16.84
CA ASN A 59 -16.61 -13.24 17.27
C ASN A 59 -16.62 -11.80 17.90
N GLY A 60 -15.77 -10.92 17.37
CA GLY A 60 -15.60 -9.55 17.86
C GLY A 60 -14.78 -9.40 19.14
N GLN A 61 -14.23 -10.51 19.70
CA GLN A 61 -13.45 -10.48 20.94
C GLN A 61 -11.95 -10.27 20.74
N GLY A 62 -11.43 -10.55 19.53
CA GLY A 62 -10.02 -10.39 19.16
C GLY A 62 -9.79 -9.23 18.21
N MET A 63 -8.55 -8.72 18.20
CA MET A 63 -8.11 -7.83 17.13
C MET A 63 -7.70 -8.67 15.93
N GLU A 64 -8.28 -8.39 14.77
CA GLU A 64 -7.96 -9.10 13.54
C GLU A 64 -8.25 -8.23 12.33
N PHE A 65 -7.41 -8.33 11.29
CA PHE A 65 -7.69 -7.70 10.01
C PHE A 65 -8.84 -8.39 9.29
N LEU A 66 -9.67 -7.64 8.58
CA LEU A 66 -10.88 -8.13 7.91
C LEU A 66 -10.86 -7.97 6.40
N SER A 67 -10.33 -6.86 5.89
CA SER A 67 -10.27 -6.61 4.46
C SER A 67 -9.13 -5.68 4.06
N ALA A 68 -8.68 -5.81 2.80
CA ALA A 68 -7.87 -4.81 2.14
C ALA A 68 -8.47 -4.50 0.75
N THR A 69 -8.53 -3.21 0.41
CA THR A 69 -8.98 -2.71 -0.89
C THR A 69 -7.78 -2.19 -1.66
N VAL A 70 -7.61 -2.64 -2.89
CA VAL A 70 -6.44 -2.33 -3.73
C VAL A 70 -6.92 -1.73 -5.06
N PHE A 71 -6.17 -0.76 -5.57
CA PHE A 71 -6.39 -0.13 -6.86
C PHE A 71 -5.32 -0.58 -7.87
N PRO A 72 -5.56 -1.67 -8.65
CA PRO A 72 -4.60 -2.13 -9.64
C PRO A 72 -4.29 -1.09 -10.73
N GLY A 73 -5.24 -0.24 -11.06
CA GLY A 73 -5.07 0.85 -12.03
C GLY A 73 -4.32 2.08 -11.49
N ARG A 74 -3.79 2.00 -10.28
CA ARG A 74 -3.06 3.09 -9.60
C ARG A 74 -1.86 2.56 -8.84
N GLY A 75 -0.95 1.86 -9.54
CA GLY A 75 0.28 1.36 -8.96
C GLY A 75 0.09 0.35 -7.84
N MET A 76 -1.00 -0.45 -7.88
CA MET A 76 -1.37 -1.37 -6.80
C MET A 76 -1.63 -0.69 -5.44
N ASN A 77 -2.01 0.59 -5.43
CA ASN A 77 -2.28 1.35 -4.19
C ASN A 77 -3.17 0.54 -3.23
N VAL A 78 -2.71 0.33 -2.01
CA VAL A 78 -3.50 -0.27 -0.92
C VAL A 78 -4.38 0.84 -0.34
N PHE A 79 -5.55 1.01 -0.93
CA PHE A 79 -6.43 2.15 -0.66
C PHE A 79 -7.03 2.13 0.74
N GLN A 80 -7.44 0.95 1.24
CA GLN A 80 -8.02 0.81 2.57
C GLN A 80 -7.69 -0.55 3.16
N ILE A 81 -7.48 -0.58 4.45
CA ILE A 81 -7.40 -1.79 5.27
C ILE A 81 -8.41 -1.64 6.40
N THR A 82 -9.19 -2.69 6.69
CA THR A 82 -10.12 -2.69 7.82
C THR A 82 -9.75 -3.78 8.82
N ALA A 83 -10.05 -3.53 10.09
CA ALA A 83 -9.82 -4.47 11.17
C ALA A 83 -10.97 -4.45 12.18
N ASN A 84 -11.22 -5.58 12.84
CA ASN A 84 -12.05 -5.64 14.02
C ASN A 84 -11.23 -5.21 15.23
N VAL A 85 -11.76 -4.26 16.01
CA VAL A 85 -11.20 -3.84 17.29
C VAL A 85 -12.23 -4.10 18.39
N PRO A 86 -11.91 -4.84 19.45
CA PRO A 86 -12.84 -5.16 20.53
C PRO A 86 -13.50 -3.92 21.11
N GLY A 87 -14.84 -3.92 21.17
CA GLY A 87 -15.65 -2.82 21.64
C GLY A 87 -15.89 -1.68 20.65
N LYS A 88 -15.25 -1.71 19.48
CA LYS A 88 -15.45 -0.74 18.37
C LYS A 88 -16.06 -1.39 17.13
N GLY A 89 -15.86 -2.72 16.94
CA GLY A 89 -16.23 -3.40 15.72
C GLY A 89 -15.23 -3.18 14.59
N GLU A 90 -15.69 -3.22 13.34
CA GLU A 90 -14.86 -2.95 12.17
C GLU A 90 -14.53 -1.46 12.06
N ILE A 91 -13.24 -1.15 11.99
CA ILE A 91 -12.73 0.21 11.82
C ILE A 91 -11.78 0.30 10.62
N PRO A 92 -11.67 1.47 9.98
CA PRO A 92 -10.63 1.73 8.98
C PRO A 92 -9.26 1.87 9.66
N ILE A 93 -8.26 1.25 9.08
CA ILE A 93 -6.84 1.38 9.49
C ILE A 93 -6.18 2.52 8.72
N LEU A 94 -6.53 2.69 7.43
CA LEU A 94 -6.05 3.81 6.62
C LEU A 94 -7.11 4.91 6.53
N ALA A 95 -6.67 6.17 6.54
CA ALA A 95 -7.52 7.35 6.39
C ALA A 95 -7.81 7.60 4.92
N SER A 96 -8.75 6.86 4.35
CA SER A 96 -9.15 6.95 2.95
C SER A 96 -10.56 7.52 2.81
N PRO A 97 -10.84 8.29 1.74
CA PRO A 97 -12.20 8.70 1.41
C PRO A 97 -13.05 7.50 0.95
N THR A 98 -14.27 7.75 0.50
CA THR A 98 -15.06 6.72 -0.17
C THR A 98 -14.45 6.33 -1.52
N ILE A 99 -14.79 5.15 -2.05
CA ILE A 99 -14.33 4.73 -3.38
C ILE A 99 -14.87 5.66 -4.46
N GLU A 100 -16.09 6.17 -4.30
CA GLU A 100 -16.72 7.12 -5.20
C GLU A 100 -15.98 8.46 -5.24
N ASP A 101 -15.60 8.99 -4.08
CA ASP A 101 -14.81 10.23 -3.98
C ASP A 101 -13.40 10.04 -4.58
N ALA A 102 -12.78 8.88 -4.31
CA ALA A 102 -11.49 8.54 -4.90
C ALA A 102 -11.59 8.43 -6.43
N ALA A 103 -12.64 7.79 -6.97
CA ALA A 103 -12.86 7.67 -8.41
C ALA A 103 -13.06 9.04 -9.08
N ALA A 104 -13.74 9.96 -8.40
CA ALA A 104 -13.93 11.33 -8.90
C ALA A 104 -12.62 12.13 -8.90
N ALA A 105 -11.76 11.92 -7.89
CA ALA A 105 -10.48 12.61 -7.75
C ALA A 105 -9.39 12.05 -8.67
N LEU A 106 -9.31 10.71 -8.80
CA LEU A 106 -8.27 9.99 -9.53
C LEU A 106 -8.69 9.73 -11.00
N ASN A 107 -8.98 10.79 -11.75
CA ASN A 107 -9.55 10.73 -13.09
C ASN A 107 -8.57 11.06 -14.24
N GLY A 108 -7.28 11.24 -13.93
CA GLY A 108 -6.24 11.59 -14.90
C GLY A 108 -6.23 13.07 -15.32
N GLY A 109 -7.15 13.89 -14.79
CA GLY A 109 -7.24 15.32 -15.07
C GLY A 109 -6.29 16.20 -14.25
N PRO A 110 -6.39 17.52 -14.38
CA PRO A 110 -5.53 18.46 -13.63
C PRO A 110 -5.66 18.36 -12.13
N ALA A 111 -6.84 18.03 -11.60
CA ALA A 111 -7.08 17.81 -10.18
C ALA A 111 -6.39 16.54 -9.66
N ASP A 112 -6.21 15.54 -10.53
CA ASP A 112 -5.44 14.34 -10.28
C ASP A 112 -3.92 14.53 -10.49
N GLN A 113 -3.48 15.76 -10.73
CA GLN A 113 -2.06 16.07 -11.01
C GLN A 113 -1.47 15.15 -12.12
N ASN A 114 -2.27 14.86 -13.16
CA ASN A 114 -1.94 13.93 -14.23
C ASN A 114 -1.57 12.50 -13.74
N GLY A 115 -2.24 12.03 -12.69
CA GLY A 115 -2.06 10.69 -12.11
C GLY A 115 -1.24 10.65 -10.81
N ASN A 116 -0.59 11.75 -10.43
CA ASN A 116 0.24 11.79 -9.22
C ASN A 116 -0.58 11.86 -7.91
N ALA A 117 -1.86 12.26 -7.95
CA ALA A 117 -2.65 12.42 -6.73
C ALA A 117 -2.89 11.11 -5.97
N SER A 118 -2.58 9.95 -6.57
CA SER A 118 -2.72 8.63 -5.93
C SER A 118 -2.00 8.54 -4.58
N PHE A 119 -0.86 9.23 -4.38
CA PHE A 119 -0.17 9.20 -3.10
C PHE A 119 -0.93 9.93 -1.97
N SER A 120 -1.93 10.73 -2.29
CA SER A 120 -2.78 11.41 -1.29
C SER A 120 -3.92 10.53 -0.75
N PHE A 121 -4.02 9.27 -1.20
CA PHE A 121 -5.12 8.38 -0.87
C PHE A 121 -4.61 7.00 -0.42
N GLY A 122 -5.02 6.56 0.75
CA GLY A 122 -4.71 5.22 1.25
C GLY A 122 -3.21 5.00 1.50
N GLY A 123 -2.61 4.09 0.74
CA GLY A 123 -1.20 3.74 0.80
C GLY A 123 -0.64 3.45 -0.58
N ALA A 124 -0.16 4.48 -1.27
CA ALA A 124 0.50 4.36 -2.56
C ALA A 124 1.91 3.79 -2.44
N PHE A 125 2.31 2.96 -3.38
CA PHE A 125 3.69 2.50 -3.51
C PHE A 125 4.52 3.50 -4.32
N LEU A 126 5.73 3.73 -3.87
CA LEU A 126 6.64 4.76 -4.39
C LEU A 126 7.86 4.08 -5.01
N VAL A 127 7.89 3.99 -6.34
CA VAL A 127 8.93 3.30 -7.12
C VAL A 127 9.23 4.13 -8.37
N PRO A 128 10.47 4.31 -8.80
CA PRO A 128 11.73 3.76 -8.34
C PRO A 128 12.43 4.61 -7.26
N TYR A 129 11.76 5.59 -6.71
CA TYR A 129 12.23 6.40 -5.58
C TYR A 129 11.05 6.92 -4.76
N PRO A 130 11.03 6.76 -3.44
CA PRO A 130 10.22 7.55 -2.53
C PRO A 130 10.80 8.94 -2.29
N ASN A 131 10.01 9.81 -1.65
CA ASN A 131 10.37 11.16 -1.28
C ASN A 131 10.67 12.06 -2.49
N ARG A 132 11.57 13.03 -2.38
CA ARG A 132 11.86 14.10 -3.33
C ARG A 132 13.18 13.88 -4.05
N ILE A 133 13.26 14.32 -5.30
CA ILE A 133 14.53 14.49 -6.04
C ILE A 133 14.58 15.91 -6.57
N VAL A 134 15.66 16.61 -6.23
CA VAL A 134 15.90 18.01 -6.57
C VAL A 134 16.99 18.10 -7.65
N GLY A 135 16.92 19.13 -8.47
CA GLY A 135 17.93 19.39 -9.50
C GLY A 135 17.56 20.58 -10.38
N PRO A 136 18.45 20.97 -11.31
CA PRO A 136 18.14 21.97 -12.31
C PRO A 136 16.89 21.58 -13.12
N LEU A 137 16.04 22.55 -13.41
CA LEU A 137 14.90 22.35 -14.31
C LEU A 137 15.35 22.33 -15.76
N SER A 138 14.65 21.58 -16.59
CA SER A 138 14.72 21.67 -18.04
C SER A 138 14.31 23.08 -18.51
N PRO A 139 14.71 23.51 -19.73
CA PRO A 139 14.38 24.85 -20.23
C PRO A 139 12.87 25.17 -20.26
N ASP A 140 12.03 24.15 -20.41
CA ASP A 140 10.55 24.29 -20.40
C ASP A 140 9.96 24.19 -18.97
N GLY A 141 10.77 23.95 -17.95
CA GLY A 141 10.37 23.84 -16.55
C GLY A 141 9.54 22.60 -16.21
N LYS A 142 9.50 21.60 -17.10
CA LYS A 142 8.67 20.40 -16.91
C LYS A 142 9.41 19.22 -16.31
N SER A 143 10.74 19.25 -16.30
CA SER A 143 11.56 18.15 -15.84
C SER A 143 12.64 18.63 -14.88
N VAL A 144 12.96 17.77 -13.92
CA VAL A 144 14.14 17.87 -13.05
C VAL A 144 15.25 17.03 -13.65
N ILE A 145 16.46 17.58 -13.70
CA ILE A 145 17.64 16.90 -14.24
C ILE A 145 18.57 16.57 -13.07
N THR A 146 18.88 15.29 -12.90
CA THR A 146 19.86 14.83 -11.90
C THR A 146 20.82 13.83 -12.51
N LYS A 147 21.75 13.30 -11.72
CA LYS A 147 22.75 12.33 -12.18
C LYS A 147 22.97 11.23 -11.18
N TRP A 148 23.12 10.04 -11.70
CA TRP A 148 23.56 8.86 -10.95
C TRP A 148 24.77 8.23 -11.65
N HIS A 149 25.91 8.11 -10.96
CA HIS A 149 27.17 7.59 -11.50
C HIS A 149 27.56 8.21 -12.87
N GLY A 150 27.30 9.53 -13.01
CA GLY A 150 27.60 10.28 -14.25
C GLY A 150 26.53 10.16 -15.35
N LYS A 151 25.62 9.20 -15.28
CA LYS A 151 24.49 9.08 -16.19
C LYS A 151 23.40 10.09 -15.81
N THR A 152 22.82 10.75 -16.80
CA THR A 152 21.72 11.73 -16.59
C THR A 152 20.40 11.02 -16.39
N ILE A 153 19.64 11.46 -15.41
CA ILE A 153 18.25 11.07 -15.13
C ILE A 153 17.40 12.32 -15.31
N THR A 154 16.30 12.22 -16.05
CA THR A 154 15.35 13.33 -16.31
C THR A 154 13.98 12.90 -15.81
N LEU A 155 13.51 13.57 -14.75
CA LEU A 155 12.28 13.20 -14.04
C LEU A 155 11.18 14.25 -14.26
N PRO A 156 9.90 13.92 -14.25
CA PRO A 156 8.83 14.91 -14.26
C PRO A 156 8.95 15.84 -13.04
N ALA A 157 8.90 17.16 -13.27
CA ALA A 157 8.81 18.15 -12.20
C ALA A 157 7.34 18.24 -11.75
N ASN A 158 6.88 17.21 -11.03
CA ASN A 158 5.48 16.96 -10.72
C ASN A 158 5.03 17.54 -9.37
N TRP A 159 5.92 18.18 -8.64
CA TRP A 159 5.62 18.84 -7.37
C TRP A 159 6.28 20.23 -7.30
N HIS A 160 5.83 21.07 -6.39
CA HIS A 160 6.40 22.38 -6.18
C HIS A 160 6.40 22.75 -4.69
N SER A 161 7.36 23.58 -4.30
CA SER A 161 7.39 24.23 -3.01
C SER A 161 6.12 25.08 -2.79
N SER A 162 5.63 25.10 -1.55
CA SER A 162 4.54 26.00 -1.18
C SER A 162 4.98 27.48 -1.14
N ALA A 163 6.29 27.75 -1.05
CA ALA A 163 6.83 29.10 -1.00
C ALA A 163 6.84 29.79 -2.39
N ASP A 164 7.28 29.09 -3.44
CA ASP A 164 7.27 29.59 -4.82
C ASP A 164 6.98 28.45 -5.82
N PRO A 165 5.71 28.22 -6.16
CA PRO A 165 5.34 27.13 -7.06
C PRO A 165 5.85 27.27 -8.50
N THR A 166 6.46 28.41 -8.85
CA THR A 166 7.03 28.63 -10.18
C THR A 166 8.50 28.27 -10.27
N LYS A 167 9.23 28.31 -9.15
CA LYS A 167 10.70 28.15 -9.10
C LYS A 167 11.13 26.83 -8.49
N ASP A 168 10.51 26.46 -7.38
CA ASP A 168 11.01 25.35 -6.52
C ASP A 168 10.32 24.03 -6.88
N LYS A 169 10.31 23.72 -8.18
CA LYS A 169 9.76 22.46 -8.67
C LYS A 169 10.76 21.32 -8.46
N HIS A 170 10.22 20.16 -8.12
CA HIS A 170 11.01 18.94 -7.93
C HIS A 170 10.21 17.69 -8.35
N ALA A 171 10.89 16.56 -8.44
CA ALA A 171 10.25 15.27 -8.67
C ALA A 171 9.87 14.65 -7.33
N MET A 172 8.68 14.01 -7.25
CA MET A 172 8.16 13.46 -6.00
C MET A 172 7.52 12.09 -6.22
N HIS A 173 7.81 11.17 -5.31
CA HIS A 173 7.11 9.91 -5.05
C HIS A 173 7.08 8.91 -6.21
N GLY A 174 8.15 8.85 -6.98
CA GLY A 174 8.32 7.81 -8.00
C GLY A 174 7.52 8.05 -9.28
N LEU A 175 7.32 6.98 -10.04
CA LEU A 175 6.86 7.06 -11.43
C LEU A 175 5.73 6.08 -11.76
N ILE A 176 5.19 5.33 -10.76
CA ILE A 176 4.16 4.31 -10.99
C ILE A 176 2.76 4.69 -10.48
N LEU A 177 2.58 5.89 -9.95
CA LEU A 177 1.35 6.29 -9.25
C LEU A 177 0.08 6.20 -10.12
N ALA A 178 0.21 6.28 -11.44
CA ALA A 178 -0.87 6.15 -12.41
C ALA A 178 -0.79 4.86 -13.24
N ASP A 179 0.19 3.99 -12.99
CA ASP A 179 0.39 2.79 -13.80
C ASP A 179 -0.65 1.72 -13.50
N GLN A 180 -1.09 1.05 -14.56
CA GLN A 180 -1.98 -0.10 -14.48
C GLN A 180 -1.17 -1.38 -14.28
N SER A 181 -1.63 -2.21 -13.35
CA SER A 181 -1.07 -3.54 -13.15
C SER A 181 -1.70 -4.55 -14.10
N GLN A 182 -0.88 -5.47 -14.58
CA GLN A 182 -1.28 -6.62 -15.39
C GLN A 182 -1.30 -7.89 -14.51
N ASP A 183 -1.89 -8.96 -15.03
CA ASP A 183 -1.94 -10.27 -14.38
C ASP A 183 -2.49 -10.20 -12.93
N VAL A 184 -3.47 -9.32 -12.71
CA VAL A 184 -4.09 -9.16 -11.39
C VAL A 184 -4.89 -10.40 -11.05
N ALA A 185 -4.51 -11.06 -9.94
CA ALA A 185 -5.16 -12.30 -9.51
C ALA A 185 -5.35 -12.30 -7.98
N THR A 186 -6.51 -12.81 -7.55
CA THR A 186 -6.77 -13.06 -6.13
C THR A 186 -6.67 -14.55 -5.84
N GLN A 187 -6.12 -14.90 -4.68
CA GLN A 187 -5.97 -16.28 -4.24
C GLN A 187 -6.42 -16.43 -2.78
N ASN A 188 -7.05 -17.56 -2.47
CA ASN A 188 -7.24 -17.96 -1.09
C ASN A 188 -5.93 -18.51 -0.53
N ILE A 189 -5.55 -18.02 0.63
CA ILE A 189 -4.40 -18.50 1.40
C ILE A 189 -4.89 -18.99 2.78
N PRO A 190 -4.08 -19.72 3.54
CA PRO A 190 -4.46 -20.08 4.90
C PRO A 190 -4.83 -18.82 5.71
N ASP A 191 -6.03 -18.86 6.33
CA ASP A 191 -6.61 -17.76 7.13
C ASP A 191 -6.80 -16.42 6.39
N GLY A 192 -6.96 -16.43 5.06
CA GLY A 192 -7.21 -15.18 4.35
C GLY A 192 -7.14 -15.24 2.84
N GLN A 193 -6.77 -14.11 2.26
CA GLN A 193 -6.63 -13.94 0.80
C GLN A 193 -5.40 -13.11 0.47
N SER A 194 -4.91 -13.26 -0.75
CA SER A 194 -3.92 -12.36 -1.34
C SER A 194 -4.37 -11.86 -2.71
N VAL A 195 -3.85 -10.72 -3.12
CA VAL A 195 -3.88 -10.21 -4.48
C VAL A 195 -2.47 -10.01 -4.99
N THR A 196 -2.23 -10.39 -6.23
CA THR A 196 -0.98 -10.20 -6.95
C THR A 196 -1.22 -9.32 -8.17
N GLY A 197 -0.17 -8.67 -8.66
CA GLY A 197 -0.17 -7.91 -9.91
C GLY A 197 1.26 -7.66 -10.38
N VAL A 198 1.42 -7.34 -11.66
CA VAL A 198 2.72 -7.02 -12.26
C VAL A 198 2.60 -5.68 -12.98
N ILE A 199 3.61 -4.82 -12.85
CA ILE A 199 3.78 -3.63 -13.66
C ILE A 199 5.07 -3.81 -14.47
N HIS A 200 4.94 -3.87 -15.80
CA HIS A 200 6.09 -3.80 -16.70
C HIS A 200 6.45 -2.33 -16.92
N ALA A 201 7.15 -1.76 -15.92
CA ALA A 201 7.45 -0.34 -15.90
C ALA A 201 8.41 0.10 -17.01
N GLY A 202 9.14 -0.86 -17.59
CA GLY A 202 10.14 -0.56 -18.60
C GLY A 202 11.20 0.41 -18.06
N ASP A 203 11.53 1.45 -18.81
CA ASP A 203 12.38 2.55 -18.38
C ASP A 203 11.57 3.70 -17.76
N PHE A 204 10.38 3.40 -17.23
CA PHE A 204 9.44 4.36 -16.65
C PHE A 204 9.15 5.53 -17.63
N GLY A 205 8.86 5.18 -18.87
CA GLY A 205 8.55 6.16 -19.90
C GLY A 205 9.73 7.02 -20.37
N GLY A 206 10.94 6.50 -20.29
CA GLY A 206 12.19 7.21 -20.64
C GLY A 206 12.77 8.03 -19.48
N HIS A 207 12.26 7.86 -18.28
CA HIS A 207 12.67 8.62 -17.09
C HIS A 207 13.70 7.86 -16.22
N TRP A 208 14.03 6.62 -16.56
CA TRP A 208 14.97 5.81 -15.77
C TRP A 208 16.08 5.18 -16.63
N LEU A 209 17.06 4.54 -15.99
CA LEU A 209 18.30 4.13 -16.68
C LEU A 209 18.29 2.72 -17.26
N SER A 210 17.30 1.91 -16.89
CA SER A 210 17.17 0.54 -17.39
C SER A 210 15.69 0.13 -17.45
N GLN A 211 15.44 -1.14 -17.80
CA GLN A 211 14.07 -1.69 -17.88
C GLN A 211 13.74 -2.46 -16.62
N THR A 212 12.61 -2.17 -16.00
CA THR A 212 12.20 -2.74 -14.72
C THR A 212 10.86 -3.45 -14.82
N ASP A 213 10.78 -4.65 -14.25
CA ASP A 213 9.51 -5.32 -13.91
C ASP A 213 9.29 -5.24 -12.40
N LEU A 214 8.06 -4.94 -12.02
CA LEU A 214 7.62 -4.88 -10.63
C LEU A 214 6.57 -5.96 -10.38
N SER A 215 6.79 -6.79 -9.37
CA SER A 215 5.80 -7.79 -8.92
C SER A 215 5.31 -7.42 -7.54
N PHE A 216 3.98 -7.45 -7.35
CA PHE A 216 3.30 -7.07 -6.11
C PHE A 216 2.59 -8.27 -5.50
N VAL A 217 2.65 -8.38 -4.18
CA VAL A 217 1.82 -9.29 -3.40
C VAL A 217 1.28 -8.52 -2.19
N ILE A 218 -0.03 -8.40 -2.07
CA ILE A 218 -0.71 -7.91 -0.89
C ILE A 218 -1.51 -9.08 -0.31
N ALA A 219 -1.20 -9.48 0.93
CA ALA A 219 -1.84 -10.60 1.60
C ALA A 219 -2.47 -10.15 2.91
N ILE A 220 -3.69 -10.63 3.19
CA ILE A 220 -4.40 -10.39 4.45
C ILE A 220 -4.68 -11.72 5.13
N THR A 221 -4.33 -11.79 6.41
CA THR A 221 -4.70 -12.84 7.35
C THR A 221 -5.27 -12.21 8.61
N GLY A 222 -5.79 -13.00 9.56
CA GLY A 222 -6.29 -12.44 10.83
C GLY A 222 -5.21 -11.64 11.58
N PRO A 223 -4.01 -12.18 11.78
CA PRO A 223 -2.97 -11.51 12.54
C PRO A 223 -2.19 -10.46 11.76
N ALA A 224 -2.18 -10.48 10.42
CA ALA A 224 -1.26 -9.63 9.65
C ALA A 224 -1.80 -9.19 8.28
N VAL A 225 -1.30 -8.04 7.82
CA VAL A 225 -1.30 -7.63 6.41
C VAL A 225 0.15 -7.54 5.95
N ASP A 226 0.48 -8.23 4.87
CA ASP A 226 1.79 -8.19 4.23
C ASP A 226 1.70 -7.46 2.90
N CYS A 227 2.60 -6.50 2.67
CA CYS A 227 2.80 -5.84 1.40
C CYS A 227 4.23 -6.12 0.92
N THR A 228 4.36 -6.77 -0.23
CA THR A 228 5.66 -7.13 -0.81
C THR A 228 5.75 -6.62 -2.24
N ILE A 229 6.88 -6.01 -2.58
CA ILE A 229 7.23 -5.59 -3.93
C ILE A 229 8.60 -6.15 -4.27
N VAL A 230 8.70 -6.78 -5.42
CA VAL A 230 9.99 -7.18 -6.00
C VAL A 230 10.22 -6.37 -7.26
N ALA A 231 11.27 -5.54 -7.26
CA ALA A 231 11.76 -4.85 -8.45
C ALA A 231 12.88 -5.67 -9.09
N LYS A 232 12.76 -5.95 -10.38
CA LYS A 232 13.75 -6.71 -11.17
C LYS A 232 14.22 -5.89 -12.35
N ASN A 233 15.52 -5.69 -12.46
CA ASN A 233 16.12 -5.11 -13.66
C ASN A 233 16.13 -6.16 -14.79
N VAL A 234 15.29 -5.95 -15.79
CA VAL A 234 15.18 -6.80 -16.98
C VAL A 234 15.90 -6.20 -18.18
N GLY A 235 16.52 -5.04 -18.01
CA GLY A 235 17.31 -4.36 -19.04
C GLY A 235 18.78 -4.81 -19.09
N LYS A 236 19.60 -3.97 -19.69
CA LYS A 236 21.02 -4.28 -19.96
C LYS A 236 21.99 -3.42 -19.16
N ASP A 237 21.52 -2.35 -18.58
CA ASP A 237 22.31 -1.39 -17.81
C ASP A 237 21.99 -1.49 -16.32
N PRO A 238 22.96 -1.21 -15.41
CA PRO A 238 22.65 -1.04 -14.02
C PRO A 238 21.82 0.24 -13.80
N GLU A 239 20.92 0.19 -12.82
CA GLU A 239 20.03 1.28 -12.44
C GLU A 239 19.99 1.50 -10.92
N PRO A 240 19.72 2.72 -10.45
CA PRO A 240 19.39 2.93 -9.06
C PRO A 240 17.94 2.49 -8.80
N MET A 241 17.67 1.88 -7.66
CA MET A 241 16.33 1.43 -7.29
C MET A 241 16.06 1.71 -5.82
N ALA A 242 14.91 2.30 -5.55
CA ALA A 242 14.39 2.36 -4.20
C ALA A 242 12.88 2.19 -4.19
N ILE A 243 12.37 1.69 -3.08
CA ILE A 243 10.96 1.39 -2.88
C ILE A 243 10.53 1.95 -1.54
N GLY A 244 9.31 2.49 -1.49
CA GLY A 244 8.64 2.94 -0.29
C GLY A 244 7.14 2.77 -0.39
N TRP A 245 6.46 3.02 0.72
CA TRP A 245 5.01 2.97 0.82
C TRP A 245 4.54 4.20 1.59
N HIS A 246 3.42 4.83 1.17
CA HIS A 246 2.91 6.08 1.71
C HIS A 246 1.51 5.90 2.34
N PRO A 247 1.37 5.09 3.40
CA PRO A 247 0.09 4.84 4.04
C PRO A 247 -0.27 5.96 5.03
N TYR A 248 -1.51 6.42 4.97
CA TYR A 248 -2.08 7.34 5.95
C TYR A 248 -2.80 6.53 7.03
N PHE A 249 -2.12 6.22 8.14
CA PHE A 249 -2.73 5.51 9.26
C PHE A 249 -3.72 6.43 9.99
N ALA A 250 -4.96 5.95 10.12
CA ALA A 250 -6.03 6.67 10.81
C ALA A 250 -5.81 6.69 12.32
N VAL A 251 -6.29 7.76 12.97
CA VAL A 251 -6.46 7.86 14.42
C VAL A 251 -7.96 7.72 14.73
N PRO A 252 -8.46 6.51 15.04
CA PRO A 252 -9.89 6.22 15.10
C PRO A 252 -10.66 6.99 16.19
N SER A 253 -10.00 7.47 17.23
CA SER A 253 -10.62 8.32 18.26
C SER A 253 -10.95 9.72 17.76
N GLY A 254 -10.28 10.18 16.68
CA GLY A 254 -10.31 11.57 16.26
C GLY A 254 -9.49 12.51 17.15
N ASP A 255 -8.69 11.98 18.06
CA ASP A 255 -7.79 12.76 18.93
C ASP A 255 -6.32 12.43 18.64
N ARG A 256 -5.84 12.98 17.52
CA ARG A 256 -4.46 12.80 17.07
C ARG A 256 -3.44 13.23 18.12
N LYS A 257 -3.75 14.20 18.97
CA LYS A 257 -2.82 14.70 20.00
C LYS A 257 -2.44 13.63 21.01
N GLN A 258 -3.38 12.73 21.32
CA GLN A 258 -3.17 11.61 22.23
C GLN A 258 -2.62 10.35 21.55
N ALA A 259 -2.52 10.36 20.22
CA ALA A 259 -1.90 9.26 19.51
C ALA A 259 -0.41 9.16 19.86
N LEU A 260 0.06 7.93 20.10
CA LEU A 260 1.44 7.65 20.48
C LEU A 260 2.20 7.10 19.30
N LEU A 261 3.28 7.77 18.93
CA LEU A 261 4.21 7.35 17.89
C LEU A 261 5.50 6.81 18.52
N HIS A 262 5.95 5.64 18.05
CA HIS A 262 7.29 5.13 18.32
C HIS A 262 8.05 4.96 17.01
N VAL A 263 9.27 5.52 16.93
CA VAL A 263 10.19 5.34 15.81
C VAL A 263 11.54 4.87 16.37
N PRO A 264 11.99 3.64 16.06
CA PRO A 264 13.24 3.08 16.59
C PRO A 264 14.46 3.63 15.83
N ALA A 265 14.69 4.93 15.93
CA ALA A 265 15.76 5.62 15.21
C ALA A 265 16.62 6.48 16.15
N THR A 266 17.88 6.65 15.83
CA THR A 266 18.79 7.51 16.62
C THR A 266 19.08 8.84 15.95
N LYS A 267 18.74 8.99 14.67
CA LYS A 267 18.96 10.20 13.89
C LYS A 267 17.75 10.56 13.05
N VAL A 268 17.65 11.83 12.69
CA VAL A 268 16.71 12.41 11.73
C VAL A 268 17.50 13.25 10.72
N ALA A 269 17.10 13.21 9.46
CA ALA A 269 17.67 14.06 8.43
C ALA A 269 17.26 15.52 8.68
N GLU A 270 18.21 16.43 8.69
CA GLU A 270 17.92 17.86 8.78
C GLU A 270 17.35 18.34 7.46
N ILE A 271 16.29 19.15 7.52
CA ILE A 271 15.66 19.79 6.37
C ILE A 271 15.82 21.31 6.44
N ASN A 272 15.79 21.94 5.26
CA ASN A 272 15.92 23.41 5.15
C ASN A 272 14.73 24.15 5.80
N ASN A 273 13.51 23.68 5.58
CA ASN A 273 12.26 24.22 6.10
C ASN A 273 11.09 23.26 5.77
N TYR A 274 9.89 23.55 6.30
CA TYR A 274 8.68 22.76 6.00
C TYR A 274 7.89 23.21 4.76
N GLN A 275 8.36 24.23 4.02
CA GLN A 275 7.78 24.60 2.73
C GLN A 275 8.35 23.75 1.59
N ASP A 276 9.64 23.43 1.65
CA ASP A 276 10.38 22.70 0.63
C ASP A 276 10.66 21.26 1.04
N VAL A 277 11.02 21.06 2.32
CA VAL A 277 11.42 19.77 2.92
C VAL A 277 12.64 19.17 2.18
N PHE A 278 13.59 20.02 1.82
CA PHE A 278 14.84 19.57 1.19
C PHE A 278 15.90 19.25 2.25
N PRO A 279 16.58 18.11 2.14
CA PRO A 279 17.62 17.74 3.09
C PRO A 279 18.81 18.69 2.98
N THR A 280 19.47 18.96 4.13
CA THR A 280 20.74 19.72 4.17
C THR A 280 21.95 18.81 4.00
N GLY A 281 21.79 17.50 4.11
CA GLY A 281 22.86 16.49 4.13
C GLY A 281 23.30 16.10 5.53
N ASP A 282 22.82 16.79 6.56
CA ASP A 282 23.16 16.51 7.95
C ASP A 282 22.15 15.54 8.60
N LEU A 283 22.67 14.68 9.49
CA LEU A 283 21.90 13.74 10.29
C LEU A 283 22.01 14.14 11.77
N MET A 284 20.94 14.74 12.30
CA MET A 284 20.87 15.19 13.69
C MET A 284 20.49 14.04 14.64
N PRO A 285 21.00 14.01 15.88
CA PRO A 285 20.52 13.07 16.89
C PRO A 285 19.09 13.41 17.29
N VAL A 286 18.23 12.38 17.47
CA VAL A 286 16.83 12.58 17.90
C VAL A 286 16.72 12.83 19.40
N LYS A 287 17.61 12.25 20.21
CA LYS A 287 17.53 12.25 21.66
C LYS A 287 17.46 13.66 22.25
N GLY A 288 16.42 13.92 23.04
CA GLY A 288 16.22 15.21 23.71
C GLY A 288 15.73 16.33 22.79
N THR A 289 15.33 16.01 21.57
CA THR A 289 14.73 16.95 20.61
C THR A 289 13.23 16.67 20.44
N LYS A 290 12.53 17.50 19.66
CA LYS A 290 11.12 17.25 19.26
C LYS A 290 10.94 15.98 18.42
N TYR A 291 12.04 15.40 17.93
CA TYR A 291 12.06 14.19 17.10
C TYR A 291 12.28 12.89 17.90
N ASP A 292 12.37 12.99 19.24
CA ASP A 292 12.60 11.85 20.11
C ASP A 292 11.33 11.03 20.33
N PHE A 293 11.05 10.13 19.40
CA PHE A 293 9.97 9.15 19.48
C PHE A 293 10.49 7.75 19.85
N THR A 294 11.58 7.68 20.65
CA THR A 294 12.23 6.40 20.98
C THR A 294 11.64 5.70 22.20
N ALA A 295 10.71 6.32 22.92
CA ALA A 295 10.06 5.65 24.06
C ALA A 295 9.35 4.37 23.62
N PRO A 296 9.52 3.22 24.33
CA PRO A 296 8.96 1.93 23.88
C PRO A 296 7.43 1.89 23.73
N ARG A 297 6.72 2.74 24.47
CA ARG A 297 5.26 2.90 24.36
C ARG A 297 4.85 4.02 23.42
N GLY A 298 5.81 4.65 22.75
CA GLY A 298 5.64 5.86 21.96
C GLY A 298 5.58 7.14 22.79
N ASN A 299 5.70 8.27 22.09
CA ASN A 299 5.49 9.62 22.62
C ASN A 299 4.25 10.21 21.93
N ALA A 300 3.51 11.04 22.65
CA ALA A 300 2.33 11.71 22.10
C ALA A 300 2.73 12.61 20.91
N LEU A 301 1.91 12.57 19.86
CA LEU A 301 2.08 13.47 18.70
C LEU A 301 1.78 14.92 19.03
N ASP A 302 0.94 15.15 20.04
CA ASP A 302 0.57 16.50 20.51
C ASP A 302 0.16 17.45 19.36
N ASP A 303 0.60 18.71 19.37
CA ASP A 303 0.40 19.69 18.30
C ASP A 303 1.59 19.82 17.33
N ILE A 304 2.54 18.88 17.38
CA ILE A 304 3.72 18.93 16.54
C ILE A 304 3.36 18.68 15.07
N PHE A 305 3.91 19.50 14.16
CA PHE A 305 3.94 19.21 12.73
C PHE A 305 5.19 18.41 12.41
N LEU A 306 5.02 17.31 11.68
CA LEU A 306 6.12 16.48 11.15
C LEU A 306 5.96 16.34 9.64
N ASP A 307 7.08 16.46 8.94
CA ASP A 307 7.34 16.01 7.58
C ASP A 307 8.84 15.72 7.51
N ASP A 308 9.25 14.70 8.28
CA ASP A 308 10.65 14.46 8.62
C ASP A 308 11.04 13.02 8.37
N ASN A 309 12.33 12.78 8.10
CA ASN A 309 12.87 11.49 7.70
C ASN A 309 13.85 10.95 8.76
N TRP A 310 13.42 9.93 9.50
CA TRP A 310 14.23 9.24 10.52
C TRP A 310 15.18 8.24 9.91
N SER A 311 16.37 8.12 10.50
CA SER A 311 17.44 7.24 10.01
C SER A 311 18.24 6.60 11.14
N THR A 312 19.22 5.80 10.77
CA THR A 312 20.00 4.99 11.74
C THR A 312 19.02 4.15 12.57
N LEU A 313 18.17 3.42 11.84
CA LEU A 313 17.11 2.63 12.39
C LEU A 313 17.65 1.45 13.20
N GLN A 314 17.06 1.22 14.37
CA GLN A 314 17.33 0.04 15.20
C GLN A 314 16.39 -1.08 14.76
N ARG A 315 16.95 -2.30 14.68
CA ARG A 315 16.19 -3.49 14.30
C ARG A 315 16.11 -4.44 15.48
N THR A 316 14.92 -4.99 15.67
CA THR A 316 14.69 -6.09 16.61
C THR A 316 14.23 -7.31 15.80
N ASP A 317 14.90 -8.45 15.99
CA ASP A 317 14.66 -9.67 15.21
C ASP A 317 14.67 -9.47 13.69
N GLY A 318 15.52 -8.56 13.23
CA GLY A 318 15.68 -8.20 11.82
C GLY A 318 14.68 -7.16 11.29
N ALA A 319 13.64 -6.79 12.03
CA ALA A 319 12.63 -5.82 11.64
C ALA A 319 12.91 -4.41 12.20
N VAL A 320 12.58 -3.38 11.44
CA VAL A 320 12.31 -2.04 11.97
C VAL A 320 10.87 -2.03 12.44
N ASP A 321 10.63 -1.78 13.73
CA ASP A 321 9.29 -1.81 14.32
C ASP A 321 8.83 -0.40 14.68
N VAL A 322 8.11 0.25 13.77
CA VAL A 322 7.44 1.52 14.04
C VAL A 322 6.03 1.25 14.57
N THR A 323 5.59 1.99 15.60
CA THR A 323 4.23 1.82 16.09
C THR A 323 3.46 3.14 16.12
N LEU A 324 2.18 3.04 15.78
CA LEU A 324 1.20 4.07 16.04
C LEU A 324 0.11 3.48 16.95
N ALA A 325 -0.14 4.12 18.10
CA ALA A 325 -1.19 3.72 19.03
C ALA A 325 -2.19 4.85 19.25
N ASP A 326 -3.46 4.47 19.33
CA ASP A 326 -4.57 5.33 19.76
C ASP A 326 -5.19 4.72 21.03
N PRO A 327 -4.71 5.12 22.24
CA PRO A 327 -5.18 4.54 23.49
C PRO A 327 -6.67 4.73 23.72
N ALA A 328 -7.25 5.86 23.27
CA ALA A 328 -8.68 6.15 23.42
C ALA A 328 -9.56 5.19 22.60
N SER A 329 -9.03 4.61 21.54
CA SER A 329 -9.69 3.57 20.75
C SER A 329 -9.25 2.16 21.11
N ASN A 330 -8.37 2.00 22.10
CA ASN A 330 -7.76 0.70 22.45
C ASN A 330 -7.15 -0.02 21.22
N TYR A 331 -6.53 0.76 20.34
CA TYR A 331 -6.01 0.35 19.04
C TYR A 331 -4.54 0.74 18.91
N GLY A 332 -3.77 -0.13 18.33
CA GLY A 332 -2.41 0.15 17.89
C GLY A 332 -2.02 -0.75 16.71
N VAL A 333 -1.10 -0.26 15.90
CA VAL A 333 -0.53 -0.97 14.76
C VAL A 333 0.98 -0.94 14.84
N HIS A 334 1.61 -2.10 14.66
CA HIS A 334 3.01 -2.25 14.34
C HIS A 334 3.17 -2.17 12.82
N ILE A 335 4.13 -1.39 12.37
CA ILE A 335 4.56 -1.29 10.97
C ILE A 335 5.98 -1.85 10.95
N LEU A 336 6.10 -3.09 10.47
CA LEU A 336 7.34 -3.86 10.52
C LEU A 336 8.04 -3.81 9.16
N GLY A 337 9.10 -3.00 9.07
CA GLY A 337 9.99 -2.97 7.90
C GLY A 337 10.92 -4.18 7.91
N LEU A 338 10.63 -5.18 7.07
CA LEU A 338 11.32 -6.48 7.08
C LEU A 338 12.53 -6.52 6.14
N SER A 339 12.52 -5.75 5.05
CA SER A 339 13.64 -5.72 4.11
C SER A 339 14.86 -5.01 4.71
N PRO A 340 16.07 -5.57 4.56
CA PRO A 340 17.30 -4.98 5.09
C PRO A 340 17.66 -3.64 4.43
N GLU A 341 17.15 -3.37 3.22
CA GLU A 341 17.32 -2.14 2.46
C GLU A 341 16.50 -0.96 3.00
N ILE A 342 15.49 -1.20 3.84
CA ILE A 342 14.76 -0.12 4.52
C ILE A 342 15.73 0.59 5.48
N ARG A 343 16.04 1.85 5.17
CA ARG A 343 17.04 2.67 5.89
C ARG A 343 16.44 3.88 6.56
N THR A 344 15.24 4.27 6.13
CA THR A 344 14.58 5.45 6.64
C THR A 344 13.09 5.20 6.87
N VAL A 345 12.54 6.01 7.76
CA VAL A 345 11.11 6.14 7.99
C VAL A 345 10.75 7.61 7.83
N GLN A 346 9.93 7.93 6.82
CA GLN A 346 9.34 9.25 6.71
C GLN A 346 8.07 9.29 7.54
N VAL A 347 7.87 10.37 8.29
CA VAL A 347 6.62 10.61 9.00
C VAL A 347 6.05 11.97 8.59
N TYR A 348 4.84 11.96 8.02
CA TYR A 348 4.07 13.16 7.77
C TYR A 348 2.85 13.18 8.70
N ALA A 349 2.82 14.15 9.62
CA ALA A 349 1.80 14.23 10.67
C ALA A 349 1.37 15.68 10.91
N PRO A 350 0.49 16.25 10.06
CA PRO A 350 -0.02 17.60 10.26
C PRO A 350 -0.99 17.66 11.45
N PRO A 351 -0.89 18.69 12.33
CA PRO A 351 -1.69 18.75 13.56
C PRO A 351 -3.21 18.91 13.33
N THR A 352 -3.59 19.33 12.11
CA THR A 352 -5.00 19.56 11.74
C THR A 352 -5.69 18.33 11.16
N LYS A 353 -4.99 17.20 11.04
CA LYS A 353 -5.52 15.96 10.44
C LYS A 353 -5.57 14.83 11.47
N GLN A 354 -6.49 13.90 11.27
CA GLN A 354 -6.68 12.73 12.14
C GLN A 354 -6.02 11.47 11.54
N PHE A 355 -4.81 11.65 11.02
CA PHE A 355 -3.97 10.58 10.51
C PHE A 355 -2.49 10.89 10.71
N THR A 356 -1.67 9.88 10.51
CA THR A 356 -0.21 10.00 10.41
C THR A 356 0.24 9.12 9.24
N ALA A 357 0.91 9.70 8.24
CA ALA A 357 1.62 8.88 7.26
C ALA A 357 2.93 8.39 7.91
N ILE A 358 3.20 7.10 7.79
CA ILE A 358 4.41 6.44 8.30
C ILE A 358 4.93 5.56 7.18
N GLU A 359 6.09 5.90 6.65
CA GLU A 359 6.55 5.44 5.37
C GLU A 359 7.90 4.72 5.52
N GLU A 360 7.89 3.40 5.45
CA GLU A 360 9.08 2.56 5.42
C GLU A 360 9.73 2.65 4.04
N GLN A 361 10.89 3.30 3.95
CA GLN A 361 11.55 3.64 2.68
C GLN A 361 12.99 3.12 2.62
N PHE A 362 13.48 2.88 1.40
CA PHE A 362 14.89 2.58 1.19
C PHE A 362 15.75 3.84 1.28
N ASN A 363 15.34 4.93 0.62
CA ASN A 363 16.19 6.12 0.45
C ASN A 363 15.74 7.32 1.28
N PHE A 364 16.72 8.19 1.54
CA PHE A 364 16.50 9.55 2.03
C PHE A 364 15.88 10.45 0.96
N GLY A 365 15.35 11.60 1.36
CA GLY A 365 15.03 12.68 0.43
C GLY A 365 16.25 13.10 -0.38
N ASP A 366 16.05 13.46 -1.64
CA ASP A 366 17.07 13.82 -2.64
C ASP A 366 18.29 12.88 -2.65
N PRO A 367 18.09 11.58 -2.93
CA PRO A 367 19.16 10.60 -2.76
C PRO A 367 20.35 10.79 -3.71
N PHE A 368 20.23 11.63 -4.71
CA PHE A 368 21.29 11.99 -5.67
C PHE A 368 21.93 13.36 -5.38
N GLY A 369 21.45 14.03 -4.34
CA GLY A 369 21.89 15.34 -3.94
C GLY A 369 23.35 15.34 -3.48
N LYS A 370 24.09 16.38 -3.89
CA LYS A 370 25.50 16.55 -3.50
C LYS A 370 25.69 16.85 -2.02
N GLU A 371 24.65 17.33 -1.34
CA GLU A 371 24.65 17.64 0.09
C GLU A 371 24.95 16.40 0.95
N TRP A 372 24.60 15.22 0.47
CA TRP A 372 24.87 13.97 1.17
C TRP A 372 26.36 13.55 1.17
N GLY A 373 27.20 14.13 0.31
CA GLY A 373 28.62 13.80 0.21
C GLY A 373 28.85 12.31 -0.02
N SER A 374 29.45 11.62 0.97
CA SER A 374 29.67 10.17 0.93
C SER A 374 28.62 9.35 1.68
N THR A 375 27.57 9.98 2.19
CA THR A 375 26.51 9.29 2.91
C THR A 375 25.77 8.33 1.97
N ASN A 376 25.61 7.07 2.40
CA ASN A 376 24.78 6.11 1.66
C ASN A 376 23.31 6.50 1.82
N THR A 377 22.73 7.05 0.77
CA THR A 377 21.36 7.56 0.74
C THR A 377 20.29 6.47 0.61
N GLY A 378 20.67 5.19 0.49
CA GLY A 378 19.73 4.06 0.45
C GLY A 378 19.30 3.62 -0.94
N MET A 379 19.73 4.29 -2.02
CA MET A 379 19.51 3.80 -3.37
C MET A 379 20.29 2.51 -3.59
N VAL A 380 19.60 1.45 -3.99
CA VAL A 380 20.20 0.16 -4.33
C VAL A 380 20.68 0.21 -5.78
N THR A 381 21.91 -0.23 -6.04
CA THR A 381 22.35 -0.49 -7.41
C THR A 381 21.78 -1.84 -7.86
N LEU A 382 20.92 -1.83 -8.86
CA LEU A 382 20.28 -3.02 -9.40
C LEU A 382 20.92 -3.36 -10.75
N ASP A 383 21.84 -4.31 -10.73
CA ASP A 383 22.51 -4.80 -11.93
C ASP A 383 21.54 -5.57 -12.84
N PRO A 384 21.84 -5.70 -14.15
CA PRO A 384 21.04 -6.50 -15.07
C PRO A 384 20.74 -7.91 -14.56
N GLY A 385 19.46 -8.29 -14.59
CA GLY A 385 18.95 -9.57 -14.12
C GLY A 385 18.85 -9.74 -12.61
N LYS A 386 19.24 -8.72 -11.82
CA LYS A 386 19.10 -8.74 -10.35
C LYS A 386 17.75 -8.20 -9.90
N SER A 387 17.38 -8.55 -8.68
CA SER A 387 16.14 -8.08 -8.02
C SER A 387 16.43 -7.56 -6.63
N VAL A 388 15.57 -6.68 -6.16
CA VAL A 388 15.50 -6.25 -4.76
C VAL A 388 14.06 -6.38 -4.28
N GLU A 389 13.88 -6.75 -3.01
CA GLU A 389 12.57 -6.90 -2.38
C GLU A 389 12.36 -5.82 -1.32
N TRP A 390 11.19 -5.20 -1.34
CA TRP A 390 10.64 -4.41 -0.25
C TRP A 390 9.47 -5.16 0.37
N HIS A 391 9.51 -5.32 1.70
CA HIS A 391 8.49 -6.04 2.44
C HIS A 391 8.18 -5.32 3.75
N VAL A 392 6.90 -4.98 3.93
CA VAL A 392 6.36 -4.43 5.18
C VAL A 392 5.19 -5.28 5.63
N ARG A 393 5.16 -5.56 6.94
CA ARG A 393 4.08 -6.28 7.61
C ARG A 393 3.40 -5.38 8.64
N LEU A 394 2.09 -5.38 8.64
CA LEU A 394 1.28 -4.78 9.70
C LEU A 394 0.79 -5.86 10.66
N THR A 395 0.84 -5.58 11.97
CA THR A 395 0.16 -6.36 13.00
C THR A 395 -0.55 -5.43 13.98
N LEU A 396 -1.55 -5.93 14.68
CA LEU A 396 -2.38 -5.13 15.59
C LEU A 396 -2.03 -5.43 17.04
N PHE A 397 -2.15 -4.41 17.91
CA PHE A 397 -1.99 -4.59 19.35
C PHE A 397 -2.96 -3.70 20.13
N GLN A 398 -3.19 -4.03 21.42
CA GLN A 398 -3.95 -3.21 22.34
C GLN A 398 -2.99 -2.40 23.23
N PRO A 399 -3.02 -1.05 23.16
CA PRO A 399 -2.23 -0.22 24.05
C PRO A 399 -2.64 -0.45 25.50
N GLY A 400 -1.68 -0.75 26.37
CA GLY A 400 -1.93 -0.96 27.81
C GLY A 400 -2.10 -2.42 28.24
N LYS A 401 -1.93 -3.38 27.34
CA LYS A 401 -1.78 -4.81 27.68
C LYS A 401 -0.33 -5.25 27.64
#